data_ecb8702286ea203bea113deaf99b36f8
#
_entry.id   ecb8702286ea203bea113deaf99b36f8
#
_cell.length_a   1.000
_cell.length_b   1.000
_cell.length_c   1.000
_cell.angle_alpha   90.00
_cell.angle_beta   90.00
_cell.angle_gamma   90.00
#
_symmetry.space_group_name_H-M   'P 1'
#
loop_
_entity.id
_entity.type
_entity.pdbx_description
1 polymer ?
#
loop_
_entity_poly.entity_id
_entity_poly.type
_entity_poly.pdbx_seq_one_letter_code
_entity_poly.pdbx_strand_id
1 'polypeptide(L)'
;MYDLVIIGSGPAGLSAALGAARNGLDYTVLERSSIADTIYRFPTAKTLFSTGNELELMPGTFPRGFKPTREGLLSHYLKTARDERLRILTGVNVRRIMAEGDSFRVQSVECEFRSRAVLVATGGFGKQRMLSVPGESDDRVSYNFQEPYRFALKQVLVVGGGNSAAEAALDLSDLAARVTLSVRRAKLDLPPSAPGGAPIKPWVLEPLWGAIREDKIKLIPSSRVLEITPSSAILALDTGSNGAAEEEIECDHILALIGADPDTTLLSEAGAVIANDGRPVYDPETYETTVPGLFVAGHVTRERHIKKAIHVGRRVIETSVMPMLERCSV
;
A
#
# COMPACT_ATOMS: atom_id res chain seq x y z
N MET A 1 12.27 29.11 0.89
CA MET A 1 11.64 28.24 1.91
C MET A 1 10.22 27.97 1.42
N TYR A 2 9.84 26.72 1.27
CA TYR A 2 8.50 26.33 0.82
C TYR A 2 7.45 26.60 1.91
N ASP A 3 6.21 26.82 1.50
CA ASP A 3 5.06 26.76 2.42
C ASP A 3 4.80 25.33 2.86
N LEU A 4 4.94 24.36 1.92
CA LEU A 4 4.64 22.97 2.16
C LEU A 4 5.60 22.02 1.41
N VAL A 5 6.13 21.03 2.13
CA VAL A 5 6.78 19.85 1.52
C VAL A 5 5.85 18.64 1.70
N ILE A 6 5.53 17.96 0.59
CA ILE A 6 4.73 16.74 0.57
C ILE A 6 5.67 15.55 0.33
N ILE A 7 5.63 14.53 1.18
CA ILE A 7 6.48 13.33 1.05
C ILE A 7 5.63 12.15 0.58
N GLY A 8 5.87 11.73 -0.66
CA GLY A 8 5.13 10.68 -1.36
C GLY A 8 4.13 11.21 -2.38
N SER A 9 4.15 10.66 -3.58
CA SER A 9 3.27 11.00 -4.72
C SER A 9 2.21 9.92 -5.01
N GLY A 10 1.75 9.22 -3.96
CA GLY A 10 0.56 8.37 -4.03
C GLY A 10 -0.72 9.21 -4.16
N PRO A 11 -1.91 8.56 -4.18
CA PRO A 11 -3.19 9.26 -4.33
C PRO A 11 -3.42 10.41 -3.34
N ALA A 12 -2.99 10.26 -2.08
CA ALA A 12 -3.09 11.32 -1.08
C ALA A 12 -2.17 12.49 -1.39
N GLY A 13 -0.89 12.22 -1.69
CA GLY A 13 0.10 13.25 -2.01
C GLY A 13 -0.23 14.01 -3.29
N LEU A 14 -0.70 13.31 -4.34
CA LEU A 14 -1.16 13.93 -5.59
C LEU A 14 -2.37 14.83 -5.37
N SER A 15 -3.34 14.38 -4.58
CA SER A 15 -4.52 15.17 -4.22
C SER A 15 -4.16 16.41 -3.41
N ALA A 16 -3.22 16.27 -2.46
CA ALA A 16 -2.69 17.38 -1.69
C ALA A 16 -1.91 18.37 -2.57
N ALA A 17 -1.06 17.87 -3.47
CA ALA A 17 -0.33 18.70 -4.43
C ALA A 17 -1.24 19.53 -5.32
N LEU A 18 -2.33 18.90 -5.81
CA LEU A 18 -3.35 19.59 -6.60
C LEU A 18 -4.06 20.67 -5.77
N GLY A 19 -4.40 20.36 -4.52
CA GLY A 19 -4.96 21.34 -3.58
C GLY A 19 -4.01 22.51 -3.33
N ALA A 20 -2.73 22.23 -3.07
CA ALA A 20 -1.69 23.25 -2.84
C ALA A 20 -1.50 24.15 -4.07
N ALA A 21 -1.41 23.55 -5.28
CA ALA A 21 -1.29 24.29 -6.54
C ALA A 21 -2.45 25.27 -6.77
N ARG A 22 -3.69 24.81 -6.53
CA ARG A 22 -4.90 25.61 -6.73
C ARG A 22 -5.09 26.73 -5.72
N ASN A 23 -4.49 26.58 -4.54
CA ASN A 23 -4.48 27.63 -3.51
C ASN A 23 -3.22 28.52 -3.56
N GLY A 24 -2.39 28.38 -4.60
CA GLY A 24 -1.23 29.24 -4.85
C GLY A 24 -0.08 29.04 -3.85
N LEU A 25 -0.01 27.91 -3.15
CA LEU A 25 1.08 27.64 -2.21
C LEU A 25 2.41 27.41 -2.95
N ASP A 26 3.50 27.83 -2.34
CA ASP A 26 4.84 27.42 -2.75
C ASP A 26 5.14 26.04 -2.14
N TYR A 27 5.01 24.98 -2.94
CA TYR A 27 5.14 23.61 -2.47
C TYR A 27 6.06 22.78 -3.38
N THR A 28 6.50 21.63 -2.86
CA THR A 28 7.12 20.56 -3.63
C THR A 28 6.69 19.19 -3.13
N VAL A 29 6.62 18.21 -4.03
CA VAL A 29 6.39 16.80 -3.69
C VAL A 29 7.70 16.04 -3.88
N LEU A 30 8.11 15.29 -2.86
CA LEU A 30 9.30 14.46 -2.87
C LEU A 30 8.88 12.99 -2.95
N GLU A 31 9.24 12.32 -4.05
CA GLU A 31 8.91 10.93 -4.31
C GLU A 31 10.17 10.10 -4.52
N ARG A 32 10.32 9.00 -3.79
CA ARG A 32 11.50 8.14 -3.88
C ARG A 32 11.60 7.32 -5.17
N SER A 33 10.46 6.98 -5.76
CA SER A 33 10.34 6.10 -6.93
C SER A 33 9.60 6.81 -8.07
N SER A 34 8.49 6.26 -8.51
CA SER A 34 7.64 6.83 -9.56
C SER A 34 6.33 7.38 -9.00
N ILE A 35 5.68 8.26 -9.76
CA ILE A 35 4.35 8.77 -9.41
C ILE A 35 3.38 7.60 -9.27
N ALA A 36 2.65 7.56 -8.14
CA ALA A 36 1.70 6.51 -7.78
C ALA A 36 2.31 5.10 -7.74
N ASP A 37 3.56 4.95 -7.30
CA ASP A 37 4.35 3.71 -7.30
C ASP A 37 3.61 2.50 -6.71
N THR A 38 2.84 2.65 -5.65
CA THR A 38 2.04 1.55 -5.09
C THR A 38 1.01 1.01 -6.10
N ILE A 39 0.38 1.88 -6.90
CA ILE A 39 -0.57 1.47 -7.93
C ILE A 39 0.19 0.86 -9.12
N TYR A 40 1.34 1.42 -9.48
CA TYR A 40 2.22 0.85 -10.50
C TYR A 40 2.62 -0.60 -10.18
N ARG A 41 2.78 -0.96 -8.91
CA ARG A 41 3.11 -2.31 -8.46
C ARG A 41 1.92 -3.27 -8.36
N PHE A 42 0.70 -2.83 -8.64
CA PHE A 42 -0.43 -3.74 -8.76
C PHE A 42 -0.26 -4.68 -9.96
N PRO A 43 -0.96 -5.83 -10.00
CA PRO A 43 -0.95 -6.70 -11.15
C PRO A 43 -1.31 -5.98 -12.45
N THR A 44 -0.64 -6.35 -13.54
CA THR A 44 -0.96 -5.87 -14.90
C THR A 44 -2.41 -6.13 -15.21
N ALA A 45 -3.07 -5.17 -15.86
CA ALA A 45 -4.50 -5.17 -16.22
C ALA A 45 -5.48 -5.26 -15.05
N LYS A 46 -5.02 -5.18 -13.79
CA LYS A 46 -5.89 -5.24 -12.62
C LYS A 46 -6.98 -4.18 -12.68
N THR A 47 -8.24 -4.61 -12.63
CA THR A 47 -9.39 -3.72 -12.46
C THR A 47 -9.51 -3.28 -11.00
N LEU A 48 -9.66 -1.97 -10.76
CA LEU A 48 -9.79 -1.42 -9.42
C LEU A 48 -11.21 -1.66 -8.88
N PHE A 49 -11.33 -1.81 -7.56
CA PHE A 49 -12.62 -2.08 -6.93
C PHE A 49 -13.56 -0.88 -6.91
N SER A 50 -12.99 0.32 -6.71
CA SER A 50 -13.73 1.57 -6.72
C SER A 50 -13.98 2.05 -8.15
N THR A 51 -15.05 2.80 -8.35
CA THR A 51 -15.36 3.43 -9.63
C THR A 51 -14.41 4.58 -9.94
N GLY A 52 -14.28 4.92 -11.22
CA GLY A 52 -13.37 5.97 -11.67
C GLY A 52 -13.64 7.32 -11.01
N ASN A 53 -14.92 7.69 -10.88
CA ASN A 53 -15.32 8.93 -10.22
C ASN A 53 -14.96 9.01 -8.71
N GLU A 54 -14.71 7.87 -8.06
CA GLU A 54 -14.18 7.81 -6.70
C GLU A 54 -12.65 7.88 -6.63
N LEU A 55 -11.97 7.59 -7.75
CA LEU A 55 -10.52 7.47 -7.85
C LEU A 55 -9.86 8.62 -8.61
N GLU A 56 -10.66 9.46 -9.28
CA GLU A 56 -10.14 10.60 -10.04
C GLU A 56 -9.69 11.75 -9.13
N LEU A 57 -8.60 12.40 -9.53
CA LEU A 57 -8.14 13.65 -8.91
C LEU A 57 -8.92 14.85 -9.45
N MET A 58 -9.28 14.79 -10.74
CA MET A 58 -10.06 15.78 -11.47
C MET A 58 -11.43 15.22 -11.81
N PRO A 59 -12.52 15.84 -11.31
CA PRO A 59 -13.87 15.39 -11.59
C PRO A 59 -14.18 15.32 -13.09
N GLY A 60 -14.90 14.26 -13.50
CA GLY A 60 -15.38 14.09 -14.88
C GLY A 60 -14.41 13.44 -15.84
N THR A 61 -13.29 12.90 -15.36
CA THR A 61 -12.33 12.19 -16.21
C THR A 61 -12.82 10.79 -16.59
N PHE A 62 -13.47 10.08 -15.67
CA PHE A 62 -14.01 8.75 -15.93
C PHE A 62 -15.53 8.78 -16.05
N PRO A 63 -16.12 7.94 -16.93
CA PRO A 63 -17.56 7.72 -16.97
C PRO A 63 -18.11 7.23 -15.63
N ARG A 64 -19.34 7.61 -15.27
CA ARG A 64 -19.98 7.13 -14.06
C ARG A 64 -20.09 5.60 -14.05
N GLY A 65 -19.77 4.99 -12.92
CA GLY A 65 -19.82 3.53 -12.74
C GLY A 65 -18.70 2.75 -13.42
N PHE A 66 -17.88 3.38 -14.25
CA PHE A 66 -16.71 2.75 -14.86
C PHE A 66 -15.66 2.42 -13.80
N LYS A 67 -15.13 1.20 -13.85
CA LYS A 67 -14.01 0.77 -13.00
C LYS A 67 -12.73 0.80 -13.82
N PRO A 68 -11.78 1.69 -13.53
CA PRO A 68 -10.55 1.78 -14.29
C PRO A 68 -9.65 0.57 -14.02
N THR A 69 -8.84 0.22 -15.01
CA THR A 69 -7.69 -0.66 -14.81
C THR A 69 -6.56 0.11 -14.12
N ARG A 70 -5.55 -0.63 -13.65
CA ARG A 70 -4.28 -0.07 -13.15
C ARG A 70 -3.71 0.97 -14.12
N GLU A 71 -3.61 0.61 -15.40
CA GLU A 71 -3.04 1.44 -16.45
C GLU A 71 -3.86 2.71 -16.69
N GLY A 72 -5.19 2.55 -16.72
CA GLY A 72 -6.11 3.67 -16.87
C GLY A 72 -5.99 4.68 -15.73
N LEU A 73 -5.87 4.19 -14.48
CA LEU A 73 -5.71 5.04 -13.32
C LEU A 73 -4.33 5.72 -13.28
N LEU A 74 -3.26 5.00 -13.61
CA LEU A 74 -1.90 5.57 -13.71
C LEU A 74 -1.84 6.65 -14.79
N SER A 75 -2.42 6.38 -15.96
CA SER A 75 -2.50 7.36 -17.04
C SER A 75 -3.23 8.64 -16.61
N HIS A 76 -4.35 8.49 -15.89
CA HIS A 76 -5.08 9.64 -15.32
C HIS A 76 -4.21 10.46 -14.37
N TYR A 77 -3.51 9.81 -13.42
CA TYR A 77 -2.68 10.51 -12.45
C TYR A 77 -1.49 11.22 -13.08
N LEU A 78 -0.81 10.56 -14.04
CA LEU A 78 0.29 11.17 -14.78
C LEU A 78 -0.19 12.34 -15.63
N LYS A 79 -1.33 12.19 -16.31
CA LYS A 79 -1.93 13.28 -17.10
C LYS A 79 -2.30 14.47 -16.20
N THR A 80 -2.96 14.22 -15.06
CA THR A 80 -3.29 15.29 -14.10
C THR A 80 -2.03 15.98 -13.59
N ALA A 81 -1.00 15.23 -13.20
CA ALA A 81 0.25 15.82 -12.73
C ALA A 81 0.91 16.73 -13.78
N ARG A 82 0.90 16.32 -15.05
CA ARG A 82 1.45 17.09 -16.17
C ARG A 82 0.60 18.32 -16.49
N ASP A 83 -0.71 18.15 -16.68
CA ASP A 83 -1.62 19.19 -17.16
C ASP A 83 -1.78 20.30 -16.09
N GLU A 84 -1.82 19.93 -14.80
CA GLU A 84 -1.83 20.87 -13.66
C GLU A 84 -0.41 21.33 -13.25
N ARG A 85 0.62 20.90 -13.96
CA ARG A 85 2.03 21.27 -13.72
C ARG A 85 2.46 21.08 -12.26
N LEU A 86 2.06 19.95 -11.66
CA LEU A 86 2.40 19.67 -10.27
C LEU A 86 3.92 19.57 -10.08
N ARG A 87 4.43 20.19 -9.01
CA ARG A 87 5.86 20.24 -8.70
C ARG A 87 6.27 18.95 -7.98
N ILE A 88 6.61 17.91 -8.73
CA ILE A 88 6.97 16.58 -8.20
C ILE A 88 8.43 16.28 -8.59
N LEU A 89 9.25 16.01 -7.58
CA LEU A 89 10.62 15.53 -7.73
C LEU A 89 10.63 14.01 -7.45
N THR A 90 10.83 13.22 -8.49
CA THR A 90 11.00 11.75 -8.38
C THR A 90 12.47 11.40 -8.16
N GLY A 91 12.75 10.21 -7.60
CA GLY A 91 14.10 9.78 -7.23
C GLY A 91 14.61 10.40 -5.91
N VAL A 92 13.79 11.20 -5.22
CA VAL A 92 14.17 11.86 -3.96
C VAL A 92 13.72 11.04 -2.76
N ASN A 93 14.64 10.31 -2.17
CA ASN A 93 14.39 9.51 -0.98
C ASN A 93 14.66 10.31 0.30
N VAL A 94 13.59 10.81 0.90
CA VAL A 94 13.66 11.52 2.19
C VAL A 94 14.12 10.57 3.29
N ARG A 95 15.12 10.99 4.06
CA ARG A 95 15.73 10.22 5.15
C ARG A 95 15.37 10.76 6.52
N ARG A 96 15.15 12.08 6.62
CA ARG A 96 14.90 12.71 7.90
C ARG A 96 14.02 13.95 7.77
N ILE A 97 13.19 14.18 8.78
CA ILE A 97 12.43 15.41 9.00
C ILE A 97 12.85 15.95 10.34
N MET A 98 13.25 17.21 10.40
CA MET A 98 13.68 17.89 11.62
C MET A 98 12.85 19.15 11.81
N ALA A 99 12.19 19.29 12.96
CA ALA A 99 11.52 20.52 13.36
C ALA A 99 12.58 21.56 13.82
N GLU A 100 12.49 22.77 13.28
CA GLU A 100 13.40 23.90 13.58
C GLU A 100 12.58 25.16 13.87
N GLY A 101 12.17 25.32 15.14
CA GLY A 101 11.24 26.39 15.52
C GLY A 101 9.92 26.24 14.77
N ASP A 102 9.52 27.28 14.02
CA ASP A 102 8.27 27.31 13.24
C ASP A 102 8.43 26.75 11.81
N SER A 103 9.48 25.99 11.55
CA SER A 103 9.79 25.44 10.23
C SER A 103 10.33 24.02 10.32
N PHE A 104 10.46 23.39 9.16
CA PHE A 104 11.02 22.04 9.03
C PHE A 104 12.20 22.04 8.06
N ARG A 105 13.18 21.21 8.38
CA ARG A 105 14.23 20.78 7.47
C ARG A 105 13.97 19.34 7.07
N VAL A 106 13.76 19.12 5.78
CA VAL A 106 13.52 17.80 5.17
C VAL A 106 14.77 17.41 4.41
N GLN A 107 15.42 16.33 4.82
CA GLN A 107 16.70 15.88 4.28
C GLN A 107 16.52 14.60 3.46
N SER A 108 17.00 14.62 2.22
CA SER A 108 17.23 13.43 1.38
C SER A 108 18.72 13.07 1.37
N VAL A 109 19.09 12.05 0.57
CA VAL A 109 20.51 11.68 0.41
C VAL A 109 21.32 12.81 -0.24
N GLU A 110 20.74 13.53 -1.20
CA GLU A 110 21.44 14.49 -2.07
C GLU A 110 21.05 15.95 -1.81
N CYS A 111 19.86 16.19 -1.25
CA CYS A 111 19.28 17.52 -1.15
C CYS A 111 18.64 17.78 0.22
N GLU A 112 18.54 19.06 0.55
CA GLU A 112 17.84 19.55 1.73
C GLU A 112 16.76 20.54 1.30
N PHE A 113 15.58 20.45 1.92
CA PHE A 113 14.42 21.31 1.68
C PHE A 113 13.98 21.93 3.01
N ARG A 114 13.59 23.20 2.96
CA ARG A 114 13.02 23.90 4.11
C ARG A 114 11.59 24.30 3.83
N SER A 115 10.70 24.07 4.80
CA SER A 115 9.28 24.38 4.68
C SER A 115 8.65 24.79 5.99
N ARG A 116 7.53 25.51 5.92
CA ARG A 116 6.71 25.88 7.09
C ARG A 116 5.83 24.69 7.54
N ALA A 117 5.43 23.83 6.62
CA ALA A 117 4.65 22.63 6.91
C ALA A 117 5.22 21.42 6.16
N VAL A 118 4.98 20.22 6.70
CA VAL A 118 5.30 18.94 6.05
C VAL A 118 4.07 18.04 6.07
N LEU A 119 3.72 17.45 4.92
CA LEU A 119 2.69 16.42 4.80
C LEU A 119 3.33 15.08 4.45
N VAL A 120 3.23 14.09 5.35
CA VAL A 120 3.72 12.73 5.11
C VAL A 120 2.60 11.87 4.51
N ALA A 121 2.76 11.49 3.24
CA ALA A 121 1.83 10.68 2.45
C ALA A 121 2.51 9.41 1.87
N THR A 122 3.42 8.80 2.64
CA THR A 122 4.30 7.69 2.24
C THR A 122 3.59 6.35 2.06
N GLY A 123 2.30 6.28 2.42
CA GLY A 123 1.49 5.07 2.24
C GLY A 123 1.67 4.02 3.33
N GLY A 124 1.06 2.85 3.11
CA GLY A 124 0.98 1.77 4.10
C GLY A 124 1.78 0.52 3.74
N PHE A 125 2.61 0.57 2.70
CA PHE A 125 3.39 -0.56 2.21
C PHE A 125 4.91 -0.30 2.31
N GLY A 126 5.31 0.45 3.34
CA GLY A 126 6.70 0.87 3.54
C GLY A 126 7.61 -0.24 4.04
N LYS A 127 7.11 -1.11 4.92
CA LYS A 127 7.83 -2.25 5.49
C LYS A 127 7.14 -3.54 5.09
N GLN A 128 7.72 -4.27 4.12
CA GLN A 128 7.24 -5.58 3.72
C GLN A 128 7.38 -6.56 4.89
N ARG A 129 6.33 -7.31 5.19
CA ARG A 129 6.41 -8.43 6.13
C ARG A 129 7.12 -9.58 5.46
N MET A 130 8.10 -10.16 6.17
CA MET A 130 8.90 -11.27 5.70
C MET A 130 8.38 -12.58 6.28
N LEU A 131 8.64 -13.71 5.60
CA LEU A 131 8.34 -15.04 6.12
C LEU A 131 9.23 -15.38 7.32
N SER A 132 10.47 -14.89 7.29
CA SER A 132 11.51 -15.10 8.31
C SER A 132 11.81 -16.58 8.54
N VAL A 133 11.97 -17.33 7.44
CA VAL A 133 12.26 -18.78 7.44
C VAL A 133 13.53 -19.10 6.69
N PRO A 134 14.19 -20.24 6.96
CA PRO A 134 15.30 -20.73 6.14
C PRO A 134 14.93 -20.82 4.66
N GLY A 135 15.83 -20.43 3.78
CA GLY A 135 15.64 -20.44 2.33
C GLY A 135 14.83 -19.25 1.78
N GLU A 136 14.41 -18.29 2.60
CA GLU A 136 13.61 -17.13 2.18
C GLU A 136 14.33 -16.23 1.14
N SER A 137 15.65 -16.22 1.13
CA SER A 137 16.45 -15.45 0.16
C SER A 137 16.57 -16.08 -1.23
N ASP A 138 15.89 -17.21 -1.48
CA ASP A 138 15.85 -17.87 -2.78
C ASP A 138 15.15 -16.96 -3.82
N ASP A 139 15.68 -16.87 -5.03
CA ASP A 139 15.16 -16.02 -6.12
C ASP A 139 13.73 -16.39 -6.57
N ARG A 140 13.25 -17.59 -6.20
CA ARG A 140 11.87 -18.04 -6.44
C ARG A 140 10.85 -17.39 -5.50
N VAL A 141 11.31 -16.76 -4.40
CA VAL A 141 10.45 -16.08 -3.44
C VAL A 141 10.21 -14.64 -3.89
N SER A 142 8.94 -14.28 -4.01
CA SER A 142 8.54 -12.91 -4.33
C SER A 142 7.47 -12.42 -3.36
N TYR A 143 7.62 -11.19 -2.93
CA TYR A 143 6.64 -10.46 -2.12
C TYR A 143 5.73 -9.54 -2.96
N ASN A 144 5.94 -9.54 -4.28
CA ASN A 144 5.21 -8.74 -5.25
C ASN A 144 4.61 -9.63 -6.33
N PHE A 145 3.37 -9.35 -6.68
CA PHE A 145 2.67 -9.99 -7.78
C PHE A 145 2.25 -8.90 -8.77
N GLN A 146 3.05 -8.69 -9.81
CA GLN A 146 2.84 -7.63 -10.79
C GLN A 146 2.55 -8.17 -12.19
N GLU A 147 3.30 -9.20 -12.62
CA GLU A 147 3.18 -9.79 -13.95
C GLU A 147 2.72 -11.25 -13.83
N PRO A 148 1.39 -11.52 -13.95
CA PRO A 148 0.86 -12.89 -13.81
C PRO A 148 1.42 -13.87 -14.83
N TYR A 149 1.66 -13.44 -16.07
CA TYR A 149 2.12 -14.29 -17.15
C TYR A 149 3.52 -14.90 -16.91
N ARG A 150 4.33 -14.29 -16.07
CA ARG A 150 5.62 -14.84 -15.61
C ARG A 150 5.49 -16.23 -14.98
N PHE A 151 4.33 -16.56 -14.44
CA PHE A 151 4.04 -17.81 -13.73
C PHE A 151 3.28 -18.81 -14.60
N ALA A 152 3.13 -18.54 -15.91
CA ALA A 152 2.44 -19.44 -16.83
C ALA A 152 3.08 -20.83 -16.83
N LEU A 153 2.26 -21.87 -16.72
CA LEU A 153 2.64 -23.28 -16.68
C LEU A 153 3.59 -23.66 -15.52
N LYS A 154 3.66 -22.85 -14.46
CA LYS A 154 4.47 -23.09 -13.26
C LYS A 154 3.64 -23.62 -12.09
N GLN A 155 4.28 -24.33 -11.18
CA GLN A 155 3.72 -24.67 -9.89
C GLN A 155 3.97 -23.51 -8.92
N VAL A 156 2.91 -22.87 -8.43
CA VAL A 156 3.02 -21.66 -7.61
C VAL A 156 2.41 -21.88 -6.24
N LEU A 157 3.21 -21.67 -5.20
CA LEU A 157 2.75 -21.58 -3.83
C LEU A 157 2.44 -20.11 -3.50
N VAL A 158 1.19 -19.79 -3.26
CA VAL A 158 0.75 -18.47 -2.75
C VAL A 158 0.59 -18.56 -1.24
N VAL A 159 1.31 -17.73 -0.50
CA VAL A 159 1.26 -17.67 0.96
C VAL A 159 0.56 -16.39 1.38
N GLY A 160 -0.56 -16.51 2.09
CA GLY A 160 -1.32 -15.37 2.61
C GLY A 160 -2.82 -15.60 2.62
N GLY A 161 -3.52 -14.91 3.52
CA GLY A 161 -4.96 -15.05 3.71
C GLY A 161 -5.74 -13.75 3.48
N GLY A 162 -5.16 -12.76 2.83
CA GLY A 162 -5.81 -11.49 2.49
C GLY A 162 -6.29 -11.42 1.04
N ASN A 163 -6.89 -10.27 0.66
CA ASN A 163 -7.35 -10.04 -0.71
C ASN A 163 -6.24 -10.24 -1.74
N SER A 164 -5.04 -9.73 -1.49
CA SER A 164 -3.93 -9.83 -2.45
C SER A 164 -3.54 -11.27 -2.77
N ALA A 165 -3.51 -12.15 -1.77
CA ALA A 165 -3.21 -13.56 -1.97
C ALA A 165 -4.36 -14.29 -2.70
N ALA A 166 -5.60 -14.00 -2.31
CA ALA A 166 -6.79 -14.56 -2.95
C ALA A 166 -6.90 -14.15 -4.42
N GLU A 167 -6.68 -12.86 -4.73
CA GLU A 167 -6.67 -12.35 -6.10
C GLU A 167 -5.53 -12.95 -6.92
N ALA A 168 -4.32 -13.02 -6.36
CA ALA A 168 -3.19 -13.64 -7.05
C ALA A 168 -3.45 -15.12 -7.35
N ALA A 169 -4.04 -15.88 -6.41
CA ALA A 169 -4.38 -17.27 -6.64
C ALA A 169 -5.43 -17.42 -7.75
N LEU A 170 -6.43 -16.53 -7.81
CA LEU A 170 -7.42 -16.50 -8.88
C LEU A 170 -6.79 -16.14 -10.22
N ASP A 171 -6.01 -15.06 -10.30
CA ASP A 171 -5.35 -14.65 -11.55
C ASP A 171 -4.43 -15.74 -12.09
N LEU A 172 -3.82 -16.55 -11.20
CA LEU A 172 -2.94 -17.66 -11.58
C LEU A 172 -3.70 -18.94 -11.91
N SER A 173 -4.92 -19.13 -11.42
CA SER A 173 -5.65 -20.39 -11.58
C SER A 173 -5.93 -20.78 -13.04
N ASP A 174 -5.93 -19.80 -13.94
CA ASP A 174 -6.11 -20.01 -15.40
C ASP A 174 -4.77 -20.00 -16.17
N LEU A 175 -3.64 -19.65 -15.52
CA LEU A 175 -2.33 -19.51 -16.17
C LEU A 175 -1.32 -20.55 -15.71
N ALA A 176 -1.26 -20.82 -14.40
CA ALA A 176 -0.29 -21.72 -13.79
C ALA A 176 -0.68 -23.19 -14.00
N ALA A 177 0.33 -24.08 -13.96
CA ALA A 177 0.08 -25.53 -14.01
C ALA A 177 -0.56 -26.03 -12.71
N ARG A 178 -0.21 -25.42 -11.58
CA ARG A 178 -0.78 -25.74 -10.26
C ARG A 178 -0.69 -24.50 -9.37
N VAL A 179 -1.79 -24.20 -8.67
CA VAL A 179 -1.81 -23.15 -7.64
C VAL A 179 -2.13 -23.76 -6.29
N THR A 180 -1.25 -23.56 -5.32
CA THR A 180 -1.50 -23.92 -3.91
C THR A 180 -1.59 -22.65 -3.09
N LEU A 181 -2.67 -22.47 -2.33
CA LEU A 181 -2.91 -21.34 -1.44
C LEU A 181 -2.74 -21.77 0.03
N SER A 182 -1.64 -21.38 0.66
CA SER A 182 -1.35 -21.61 2.08
C SER A 182 -1.88 -20.45 2.93
N VAL A 183 -2.72 -20.75 3.90
CA VAL A 183 -3.38 -19.74 4.73
C VAL A 183 -3.24 -20.08 6.21
N ARG A 184 -2.70 -19.17 7.01
CA ARG A 184 -2.54 -19.36 8.46
C ARG A 184 -3.85 -19.53 9.22
N ARG A 185 -4.93 -18.94 8.72
CA ARG A 185 -6.27 -19.05 9.31
C ARG A 185 -6.91 -20.40 8.99
N ALA A 186 -7.73 -20.90 9.91
CA ALA A 186 -8.51 -22.11 9.69
C ALA A 186 -9.63 -21.93 8.64
N LYS A 187 -10.11 -20.69 8.45
CA LYS A 187 -11.18 -20.34 7.50
C LYS A 187 -10.86 -19.05 6.77
N LEU A 188 -11.27 -18.94 5.51
CA LEU A 188 -11.11 -17.73 4.69
C LEU A 188 -12.20 -16.68 4.97
N ASP A 189 -13.38 -17.10 5.36
CA ASP A 189 -14.61 -16.32 5.54
C ASP A 189 -14.80 -15.78 6.97
N LEU A 190 -13.72 -15.49 7.66
CA LEU A 190 -13.79 -14.96 9.03
C LEU A 190 -14.41 -13.54 9.03
N PRO A 191 -15.25 -13.22 10.05
CA PRO A 191 -15.84 -11.90 10.20
C PRO A 191 -14.76 -10.82 10.43
N PRO A 192 -15.06 -9.54 10.14
CA PRO A 192 -14.10 -8.43 10.30
C PRO A 192 -13.49 -8.30 11.70
N SER A 193 -14.23 -8.74 12.72
CA SER A 193 -13.82 -8.72 14.12
C SER A 193 -12.91 -9.89 14.53
N ALA A 194 -12.72 -10.88 13.65
CA ALA A 194 -11.91 -12.03 14.00
C ALA A 194 -10.42 -11.70 14.10
N PRO A 195 -9.68 -12.34 15.01
CA PRO A 195 -8.22 -12.24 15.02
C PRO A 195 -7.63 -12.70 13.67
N GLY A 196 -6.73 -11.90 13.09
CA GLY A 196 -6.03 -12.29 11.86
C GLY A 196 -6.27 -11.39 10.64
N GLY A 197 -6.96 -10.28 10.78
CA GLY A 197 -6.99 -9.23 9.76
C GLY A 197 -8.33 -9.05 9.05
N ALA A 198 -8.34 -8.14 8.06
CA ALA A 198 -9.54 -7.81 7.28
C ALA A 198 -10.02 -9.04 6.48
N PRO A 199 -11.35 -9.27 6.40
CA PRO A 199 -11.91 -10.36 5.60
C PRO A 199 -11.58 -10.19 4.13
N ILE A 200 -11.51 -11.30 3.41
CA ILE A 200 -11.50 -11.29 1.95
C ILE A 200 -12.85 -10.72 1.50
N LYS A 201 -12.82 -9.85 0.52
CA LYS A 201 -14.02 -9.20 0.01
C LYS A 201 -14.93 -10.22 -0.68
N PRO A 202 -16.27 -10.14 -0.54
CA PRO A 202 -17.20 -11.14 -1.08
C PRO A 202 -17.01 -11.42 -2.58
N TRP A 203 -16.76 -10.41 -3.37
CA TRP A 203 -16.53 -10.54 -4.82
C TRP A 203 -15.19 -11.16 -5.23
N VAL A 204 -14.26 -11.35 -4.26
CA VAL A 204 -13.02 -12.14 -4.41
C VAL A 204 -13.23 -13.53 -3.82
N LEU A 205 -13.90 -13.61 -2.68
CA LEU A 205 -14.09 -14.85 -1.93
C LEU A 205 -14.98 -15.85 -2.68
N GLU A 206 -16.06 -15.39 -3.32
CA GLU A 206 -16.99 -16.24 -4.06
C GLU A 206 -16.32 -16.92 -5.27
N PRO A 207 -15.63 -16.19 -6.18
CA PRO A 207 -14.84 -16.84 -7.24
C PRO A 207 -13.75 -17.76 -6.70
N LEU A 208 -13.08 -17.39 -5.60
CA LEU A 208 -12.04 -18.22 -4.99
C LEU A 208 -12.61 -19.58 -4.55
N TRP A 209 -13.77 -19.61 -3.89
CA TRP A 209 -14.46 -20.86 -3.54
C TRP A 209 -14.88 -21.66 -4.78
N GLY A 210 -15.24 -20.99 -5.88
CA GLY A 210 -15.49 -21.63 -7.16
C GLY A 210 -14.26 -22.37 -7.67
N ALA A 211 -13.13 -21.68 -7.76
CA ALA A 211 -11.86 -22.25 -8.24
C ALA A 211 -11.33 -23.40 -7.35
N ILE A 212 -11.54 -23.30 -6.02
CA ILE A 212 -11.19 -24.38 -5.09
C ILE A 212 -12.07 -25.63 -5.32
N ARG A 213 -13.40 -25.47 -5.52
CA ARG A 213 -14.32 -26.58 -5.81
C ARG A 213 -14.05 -27.25 -7.17
N GLU A 214 -13.53 -26.49 -8.13
CA GLU A 214 -13.12 -26.98 -9.46
C GLU A 214 -11.71 -27.56 -9.49
N ASP A 215 -11.04 -27.69 -8.32
CA ASP A 215 -9.67 -28.17 -8.16
C ASP A 215 -8.60 -27.36 -8.94
N LYS A 216 -8.92 -26.12 -9.29
CA LYS A 216 -7.97 -25.18 -9.91
C LYS A 216 -7.00 -24.61 -8.88
N ILE A 217 -7.43 -24.52 -7.62
CA ILE A 217 -6.62 -24.02 -6.48
C ILE A 217 -6.70 -25.03 -5.34
N LYS A 218 -5.54 -25.57 -4.94
CA LYS A 218 -5.40 -26.34 -3.70
C LYS A 218 -5.34 -25.39 -2.51
N LEU A 219 -6.34 -25.41 -1.62
CA LEU A 219 -6.32 -24.63 -0.37
C LEU A 219 -5.72 -25.46 0.77
N ILE A 220 -4.74 -24.92 1.47
CA ILE A 220 -4.18 -25.49 2.71
C ILE A 220 -4.41 -24.46 3.85
N PRO A 221 -5.51 -24.61 4.60
CA PRO A 221 -5.78 -23.75 5.75
C PRO A 221 -4.93 -24.18 6.97
N SER A 222 -4.92 -23.37 8.02
CA SER A 222 -4.15 -23.61 9.25
C SER A 222 -2.69 -23.97 8.99
N SER A 223 -2.06 -23.33 7.98
CA SER A 223 -0.71 -23.67 7.53
C SER A 223 0.24 -22.47 7.63
N ARG A 224 1.51 -22.76 7.84
CA ARG A 224 2.59 -21.77 7.80
C ARG A 224 3.84 -22.38 7.18
N VAL A 225 4.58 -21.59 6.40
CA VAL A 225 5.89 -22.02 5.86
C VAL A 225 6.86 -22.18 7.02
N LEU A 226 7.59 -23.28 7.04
CA LEU A 226 8.70 -23.55 7.96
C LEU A 226 10.06 -23.36 7.30
N GLU A 227 10.19 -23.81 6.06
CA GLU A 227 11.45 -23.82 5.31
C GLU A 227 11.16 -23.78 3.83
N ILE A 228 12.07 -23.21 3.07
CA ILE A 228 12.07 -23.20 1.61
C ILE A 228 13.31 -23.96 1.14
N THR A 229 13.10 -25.05 0.43
CA THR A 229 14.14 -25.90 -0.16
C THR A 229 14.39 -25.50 -1.62
N PRO A 230 15.39 -26.05 -2.32
CA PRO A 230 15.66 -25.70 -3.73
C PRO A 230 14.51 -26.01 -4.71
N SER A 231 13.55 -26.89 -4.38
CA SER A 231 12.46 -27.30 -5.26
C SER A 231 11.07 -27.27 -4.62
N SER A 232 10.98 -27.00 -3.31
CA SER A 232 9.74 -27.10 -2.55
C SER A 232 9.67 -26.09 -1.40
N ALA A 233 8.56 -26.11 -0.69
CA ALA A 233 8.40 -25.47 0.62
C ALA A 233 7.81 -26.47 1.60
N ILE A 234 8.31 -26.48 2.82
CA ILE A 234 7.79 -27.31 3.93
C ILE A 234 6.79 -26.44 4.71
N LEU A 235 5.58 -26.94 4.83
CA LEU A 235 4.50 -26.29 5.59
C LEU A 235 4.23 -27.05 6.88
N ALA A 236 4.16 -26.34 8.02
CA ALA A 236 3.52 -26.86 9.22
C ALA A 236 2.02 -26.73 9.09
N LEU A 237 1.31 -27.79 9.43
CA LEU A 237 -0.15 -27.87 9.50
C LEU A 237 -0.58 -27.90 10.96
N ASP A 238 -1.43 -26.96 11.37
CA ASP A 238 -2.06 -27.00 12.69
C ASP A 238 -3.29 -27.92 12.62
N THR A 239 -3.13 -29.14 13.08
CA THR A 239 -4.18 -30.17 13.07
C THR A 239 -5.06 -30.13 14.32
N GLY A 240 -4.80 -29.20 15.25
CA GLY A 240 -5.62 -28.99 16.48
C GLY A 240 -5.51 -30.08 17.52
N SER A 241 -4.80 -31.19 17.30
CA SER A 241 -4.59 -32.29 18.23
C SER A 241 -3.19 -32.90 18.07
N ASN A 242 -2.40 -32.84 19.13
CA ASN A 242 -1.19 -33.63 19.38
C ASN A 242 -0.11 -33.72 18.27
N GLY A 243 0.32 -32.60 17.71
CA GLY A 243 1.51 -32.53 16.88
C GLY A 243 1.28 -31.74 15.59
N ALA A 244 2.22 -30.88 15.23
CA ALA A 244 2.22 -30.24 13.92
C ALA A 244 2.58 -31.33 12.89
N ALA A 245 1.69 -31.59 11.93
CA ALA A 245 2.05 -32.35 10.74
C ALA A 245 2.80 -31.43 9.79
N GLU A 246 3.72 -32.00 9.02
CA GLU A 246 4.43 -31.29 7.97
C GLU A 246 3.95 -31.80 6.61
N GLU A 247 3.84 -30.88 5.65
CA GLU A 247 3.55 -31.20 4.26
C GLU A 247 4.56 -30.49 3.35
N GLU A 248 5.20 -31.24 2.47
CA GLU A 248 6.09 -30.72 1.46
C GLU A 248 5.31 -30.37 0.20
N ILE A 249 5.45 -29.14 -0.27
CA ILE A 249 4.79 -28.63 -1.48
C ILE A 249 5.85 -28.33 -2.53
N GLU A 250 5.90 -29.14 -3.58
CA GLU A 250 6.69 -28.83 -4.77
C GLU A 250 6.22 -27.54 -5.41
N CYS A 251 7.13 -26.62 -5.69
CA CYS A 251 6.81 -25.33 -6.31
C CYS A 251 8.00 -24.72 -7.05
N ASP A 252 7.71 -24.15 -8.22
CA ASP A 252 8.67 -23.37 -9.01
C ASP A 252 8.81 -21.94 -8.48
N HIS A 253 7.76 -21.41 -7.87
CA HIS A 253 7.70 -20.04 -7.31
C HIS A 253 6.88 -19.97 -6.04
N ILE A 254 7.26 -19.04 -5.16
CA ILE A 254 6.57 -18.74 -3.91
C ILE A 254 6.21 -17.27 -3.91
N LEU A 255 4.91 -16.98 -3.82
CA LEU A 255 4.36 -15.63 -3.68
C LEU A 255 3.96 -15.38 -2.22
N ALA A 256 4.80 -14.71 -1.45
CA ALA A 256 4.54 -14.41 -0.05
C ALA A 256 3.74 -13.08 0.08
N LEU A 257 2.43 -13.15 -0.11
CA LEU A 257 1.52 -11.99 -0.05
C LEU A 257 0.91 -11.83 1.35
N ILE A 258 1.77 -11.71 2.35
CA ILE A 258 1.45 -11.67 3.78
C ILE A 258 1.28 -10.25 4.32
N GLY A 259 1.27 -9.26 3.45
CA GLY A 259 1.04 -7.86 3.76
C GLY A 259 2.30 -7.07 4.07
N ALA A 260 2.09 -5.79 4.37
CA ALA A 260 3.13 -4.85 4.75
C ALA A 260 2.59 -3.88 5.82
N ASP A 261 3.48 -3.20 6.49
CA ASP A 261 3.18 -2.18 7.48
C ASP A 261 3.64 -0.80 6.97
N PRO A 262 3.02 0.29 7.42
CA PRO A 262 3.53 1.63 7.13
C PRO A 262 4.92 1.81 7.73
N ASP A 263 5.80 2.46 7.00
CA ASP A 263 7.05 2.93 7.57
C ASP A 263 6.82 4.31 8.21
N THR A 264 6.83 4.33 9.53
CA THR A 264 6.63 5.54 10.34
C THR A 264 7.94 6.10 10.90
N THR A 265 9.08 5.62 10.43
CA THR A 265 10.41 6.05 10.91
C THR A 265 10.60 7.56 10.77
N LEU A 266 10.24 8.14 9.61
CA LEU A 266 10.31 9.59 9.39
C LEU A 266 9.49 10.39 10.43
N LEU A 267 8.31 9.88 10.77
CA LEU A 267 7.41 10.52 11.72
C LEU A 267 7.93 10.41 13.16
N SER A 268 8.38 9.21 13.58
CA SER A 268 8.92 8.98 14.92
C SER A 268 10.21 9.75 15.16
N GLU A 269 11.11 9.81 14.17
CA GLU A 269 12.36 10.60 14.27
C GLU A 269 12.10 12.11 14.26
N ALA A 270 10.99 12.56 13.66
CA ALA A 270 10.55 13.96 13.75
C ALA A 270 9.88 14.29 15.08
N GLY A 271 9.72 13.32 16.00
CA GLY A 271 9.11 13.49 17.31
C GLY A 271 7.61 13.21 17.38
N ALA A 272 6.99 12.73 16.29
CA ALA A 272 5.58 12.37 16.31
C ALA A 272 5.37 11.06 17.10
N VAL A 273 4.33 11.03 17.91
CA VAL A 273 3.95 9.83 18.69
C VAL A 273 3.41 8.75 17.77
N ILE A 274 3.93 7.54 17.90
CA ILE A 274 3.46 6.36 17.19
C ILE A 274 2.70 5.47 18.19
N ALA A 275 1.47 5.11 17.82
CA ALA A 275 0.62 4.25 18.63
C ALA A 275 1.09 2.77 18.59
N ASN A 276 0.55 1.93 19.48
CA ASN A 276 0.88 0.51 19.58
C ASN A 276 0.59 -0.31 18.30
N ASP A 277 -0.31 0.19 17.43
CA ASP A 277 -0.61 -0.42 16.14
C ASP A 277 0.40 -0.01 15.03
N GLY A 278 1.49 0.68 15.39
CA GLY A 278 2.55 1.15 14.49
C GLY A 278 2.16 2.36 13.64
N ARG A 279 1.04 3.03 13.94
CA ARG A 279 0.56 4.18 13.18
C ARG A 279 0.73 5.48 13.94
N PRO A 280 0.87 6.63 13.23
CA PRO A 280 0.99 7.91 13.91
C PRO A 280 -0.29 8.26 14.69
N VAL A 281 -0.09 8.90 15.82
CA VAL A 281 -1.15 9.60 16.55
C VAL A 281 -1.34 10.96 15.87
N TYR A 282 -2.57 11.28 15.49
CA TYR A 282 -2.93 12.53 14.81
C TYR A 282 -4.36 12.94 15.15
N ASP A 283 -4.65 14.21 15.02
CA ASP A 283 -6.02 14.73 15.14
C ASP A 283 -6.85 14.32 13.90
N PRO A 284 -7.98 13.63 14.04
CA PRO A 284 -8.79 13.15 12.91
C PRO A 284 -9.48 14.28 12.11
N GLU A 285 -9.57 15.48 12.67
CA GLU A 285 -10.17 16.63 11.99
C GLU A 285 -9.13 17.38 11.14
N THR A 286 -7.94 17.61 11.71
CA THR A 286 -6.86 18.39 11.07
C THR A 286 -5.81 17.53 10.38
N TYR A 287 -5.72 16.23 10.72
CA TYR A 287 -4.65 15.33 10.31
C TYR A 287 -3.25 15.78 10.75
N GLU A 288 -3.17 16.69 11.70
CA GLU A 288 -1.94 17.13 12.33
C GLU A 288 -1.46 16.08 13.33
N THR A 289 -0.17 15.80 13.32
CA THR A 289 0.44 14.88 14.30
C THR A 289 0.61 15.57 15.66
N THR A 290 1.25 14.91 16.60
CA THR A 290 1.66 15.53 17.88
C THR A 290 2.75 16.58 17.71
N VAL A 291 3.30 16.75 16.51
CA VAL A 291 4.29 17.79 16.15
C VAL A 291 3.56 18.86 15.33
N PRO A 292 3.45 20.11 15.83
CA PRO A 292 2.79 21.19 15.12
C PRO A 292 3.39 21.42 13.73
N GLY A 293 2.53 21.58 12.71
CA GLY A 293 2.94 21.76 11.31
C GLY A 293 3.32 20.48 10.56
N LEU A 294 3.33 19.31 11.25
CA LEU A 294 3.59 18.01 10.64
C LEU A 294 2.29 17.23 10.49
N PHE A 295 1.85 17.05 9.24
CA PHE A 295 0.58 16.42 8.87
C PHE A 295 0.78 15.03 8.27
N VAL A 296 -0.28 14.21 8.28
CA VAL A 296 -0.31 12.87 7.69
C VAL A 296 -1.53 12.67 6.79
N ALA A 297 -1.38 11.93 5.69
CA ALA A 297 -2.50 11.58 4.81
C ALA A 297 -2.34 10.21 4.14
N GLY A 298 -3.45 9.58 3.82
CA GLY A 298 -3.48 8.29 3.10
C GLY A 298 -3.14 7.09 3.98
N HIS A 299 -2.63 6.02 3.39
CA HIS A 299 -2.47 4.71 4.05
C HIS A 299 -1.46 4.67 5.21
N VAL A 300 -0.64 5.69 5.40
CA VAL A 300 0.19 5.83 6.62
C VAL A 300 -0.71 6.00 7.84
N THR A 301 -1.92 6.53 7.67
CA THR A 301 -2.98 6.64 8.68
C THR A 301 -3.83 5.35 8.75
N ARG A 302 -4.99 5.41 9.41
CA ARG A 302 -5.98 4.31 9.43
C ARG A 302 -6.86 4.25 8.19
N GLU A 303 -6.73 5.21 7.27
CA GLU A 303 -7.52 5.32 6.04
C GLU A 303 -6.96 4.42 4.93
N ARG A 304 -7.55 3.21 4.74
CA ARG A 304 -7.01 2.14 3.89
C ARG A 304 -7.55 2.09 2.46
N HIS A 305 -8.28 3.11 2.00
CA HIS A 305 -8.88 3.12 0.67
C HIS A 305 -8.33 4.27 -0.18
N ILE A 306 -8.07 4.02 -1.47
CA ILE A 306 -7.56 5.04 -2.40
C ILE A 306 -8.49 6.26 -2.42
N LYS A 307 -9.82 6.07 -2.52
CA LYS A 307 -10.80 7.16 -2.51
C LYS A 307 -10.73 8.04 -1.25
N LYS A 308 -10.54 7.42 -0.09
CA LYS A 308 -10.37 8.15 1.16
C LYS A 308 -9.04 8.90 1.20
N ALA A 309 -7.97 8.28 0.70
CA ALA A 309 -6.66 8.92 0.59
C ALA A 309 -6.71 10.19 -0.26
N ILE A 310 -7.41 10.16 -1.40
CA ILE A 310 -7.65 11.33 -2.27
C ILE A 310 -8.40 12.42 -1.52
N HIS A 311 -9.52 12.05 -0.86
CA HIS A 311 -10.34 13.00 -0.09
C HIS A 311 -9.53 13.67 1.02
N VAL A 312 -8.80 12.88 1.82
CA VAL A 312 -7.98 13.38 2.94
C VAL A 312 -6.86 14.28 2.42
N GLY A 313 -6.17 13.90 1.34
CA GLY A 313 -5.09 14.73 0.78
C GLY A 313 -5.54 16.15 0.45
N ARG A 314 -6.71 16.31 -0.17
CA ARG A 314 -7.31 17.63 -0.44
C ARG A 314 -7.72 18.34 0.86
N ARG A 315 -8.44 17.62 1.71
CA ARG A 315 -8.97 18.18 2.96
C ARG A 315 -7.88 18.78 3.85
N VAL A 316 -6.75 18.07 4.02
CA VAL A 316 -5.62 18.56 4.84
C VAL A 316 -5.11 19.93 4.36
N ILE A 317 -5.06 20.15 3.05
CA ILE A 317 -4.65 21.47 2.54
C ILE A 317 -5.65 22.54 2.92
N GLU A 318 -6.93 22.32 2.63
CA GLU A 318 -8.00 23.33 2.80
C GLU A 318 -8.30 23.62 4.27
N THR A 319 -8.31 22.59 5.13
CA THR A 319 -8.79 22.74 6.52
C THR A 319 -7.68 22.91 7.55
N SER A 320 -6.42 22.66 7.18
CA SER A 320 -5.32 22.60 8.15
C SER A 320 -4.09 23.41 7.73
N VAL A 321 -3.52 23.08 6.56
CA VAL A 321 -2.29 23.76 6.09
C VAL A 321 -2.55 25.24 5.80
N MET A 322 -3.61 25.55 5.02
CA MET A 322 -3.96 26.94 4.70
C MET A 322 -4.22 27.79 5.94
N PRO A 323 -5.10 27.40 6.88
CA PRO A 323 -5.35 28.16 8.10
C PRO A 323 -4.12 28.31 9.00
N MET A 324 -3.21 27.31 9.02
CA MET A 324 -1.96 27.43 9.76
C MET A 324 -1.04 28.49 9.16
N LEU A 325 -0.88 28.49 7.82
CA LEU A 325 -0.03 29.45 7.13
C LEU A 325 -0.50 30.89 7.26
N GLU A 326 -1.83 31.11 7.23
CA GLU A 326 -2.45 32.41 7.42
C GLU A 326 -2.17 32.98 8.82
N ARG A 327 -2.27 32.15 9.87
CA ARG A 327 -2.01 32.56 11.26
C ARG A 327 -0.55 32.97 11.50
N CYS A 328 0.40 32.39 10.77
CA CYS A 328 1.81 32.75 10.90
C CYS A 328 2.22 33.95 10.03
N SER A 329 1.30 34.54 9.26
CA SER A 329 1.57 35.71 8.40
C SER A 329 1.15 37.02 9.05
N VAL A 330 0.56 36.97 10.26
CA VAL A 330 0.17 38.11 11.11
C VAL A 330 1.17 38.27 12.25
#